data_08affd2c69fa794c52a9a5123719bfc9
#
_entry.id   08affd2c69fa794c52a9a5123719bfc9
#
_cell.length_a   1.000
_cell.length_b   1.000
_cell.length_c   1.000
_cell.angle_alpha   90.00
_cell.angle_beta   90.00
_cell.angle_gamma   90.00
#
_symmetry.space_group_name_H-M   'P 1'
#
loop_
_entity.id
_entity.type
_entity.pdbx_description
1 polymer ?
#
loop_
_entity_poly.entity_id
_entity_poly.type
_entity_poly.pdbx_seq_one_letter_code
_entity_poly.pdbx_strand_id
1 'polypeptide(L)'
;MNQIAVCVGDTFIYWSSVIIFLGIAACFALTYALYTSHGGRGSALWLLLPLALFFSVVLARLIHWYCHDEQYAGFMSAMLDYSQGDYFLHGAIFGTMLAGLLVKKLGFTQNLGRLFDCLAPGAALCIAFIRLSALFNTSCRSKIVVNTPLLQHLPLASGIPTANGGTEYRFATFFIQFLVMLVLFWILMRFFFRRRRYPMKNDYPRDGNVALMFLVYYDAVEVVLDSTRYDSSYLPFNGFISLTQILCAVIILVVFIVYSVRSVRANGRHAYHWVMWVGFFLTVAGTGVFEYLVQRFGNMYLICYSAMSVILFLMAFIVNRMYRTVCADLYERA
;
A
#
# COMPACT_ATOMS: atom_id res chain seq x y z
N MET A 1 -1.37 -17.16 -21.33
CA MET A 1 -1.84 -15.86 -21.89
C MET A 1 -0.69 -15.24 -22.68
N ASN A 2 -0.96 -14.61 -23.81
CA ASN A 2 0.07 -13.90 -24.54
C ASN A 2 0.49 -12.67 -23.73
N GLN A 3 1.78 -12.58 -23.38
CA GLN A 3 2.30 -11.47 -22.54
C GLN A 3 2.54 -10.19 -23.36
N ILE A 4 2.76 -10.34 -24.67
CA ILE A 4 3.08 -9.24 -25.58
C ILE A 4 1.78 -8.61 -26.06
N ALA A 5 1.63 -7.30 -25.89
CA ALA A 5 0.51 -6.51 -26.39
C ALA A 5 0.73 -6.08 -27.84
N VAL A 6 1.91 -5.50 -28.14
CA VAL A 6 2.26 -4.99 -29.47
C VAL A 6 3.76 -5.16 -29.69
N CYS A 7 4.13 -5.49 -30.93
CA CYS A 7 5.53 -5.47 -31.40
C CYS A 7 5.70 -4.26 -32.33
N VAL A 8 6.67 -3.39 -32.03
CA VAL A 8 7.03 -2.25 -32.86
C VAL A 8 8.51 -2.38 -33.21
N GLY A 9 8.82 -2.90 -34.40
CA GLY A 9 10.18 -3.29 -34.76
C GLY A 9 10.70 -4.35 -33.79
N ASP A 10 11.86 -4.10 -33.19
CA ASP A 10 12.52 -4.99 -32.22
C ASP A 10 12.07 -4.76 -30.78
N THR A 11 11.11 -3.83 -30.57
CA THR A 11 10.65 -3.47 -29.21
C THR A 11 9.33 -4.18 -28.90
N PHE A 12 9.27 -4.89 -27.76
CA PHE A 12 8.07 -5.57 -27.28
C PHE A 12 7.40 -4.74 -26.20
N ILE A 13 6.12 -4.40 -26.39
CA ILE A 13 5.27 -3.77 -25.38
C ILE A 13 4.44 -4.87 -24.71
N TYR A 14 4.57 -4.99 -23.38
CA TYR A 14 3.87 -6.00 -22.60
C TYR A 14 2.54 -5.47 -22.08
N TRP A 15 1.52 -6.34 -21.98
CA TRP A 15 0.23 -6.00 -21.37
C TRP A 15 0.37 -5.49 -19.93
N SER A 16 1.32 -6.03 -19.18
CA SER A 16 1.60 -5.55 -17.82
C SER A 16 1.95 -4.06 -17.79
N SER A 17 2.80 -3.60 -18.72
CA SER A 17 3.20 -2.19 -18.84
C SER A 17 2.03 -1.30 -19.24
N VAL A 18 1.16 -1.77 -20.15
CA VAL A 18 -0.05 -1.03 -20.56
C VAL A 18 -0.98 -0.82 -19.39
N ILE A 19 -1.22 -1.87 -18.59
CA ILE A 19 -2.11 -1.78 -17.42
C ILE A 19 -1.53 -0.85 -16.35
N ILE A 20 -0.22 -0.91 -16.08
CA ILE A 20 0.45 0.01 -15.15
C ILE A 20 0.30 1.46 -15.63
N PHE A 21 0.52 1.71 -16.92
CA PHE A 21 0.37 3.05 -17.51
C PHE A 21 -1.06 3.57 -17.36
N LEU A 22 -2.07 2.74 -17.61
CA LEU A 22 -3.49 3.09 -17.38
C LEU A 22 -3.77 3.42 -15.91
N GLY A 23 -3.16 2.68 -14.98
CA GLY A 23 -3.26 2.95 -13.54
C GLY A 23 -2.67 4.31 -13.17
N ILE A 24 -1.49 4.64 -13.69
CA ILE A 24 -0.83 5.94 -13.47
C ILE A 24 -1.68 7.07 -14.07
N ALA A 25 -2.17 6.90 -15.29
CA ALA A 25 -3.03 7.88 -15.95
C ALA A 25 -4.34 8.13 -15.19
N ALA A 26 -4.99 7.05 -14.71
CA ALA A 26 -6.20 7.15 -13.91
C ALA A 26 -5.93 7.85 -12.56
N CYS A 27 -4.83 7.51 -11.89
CA CYS A 27 -4.38 8.20 -10.68
C CYS A 27 -4.19 9.69 -10.91
N PHE A 28 -3.47 10.06 -11.96
CA PHE A 28 -3.22 11.46 -12.30
C PHE A 28 -4.51 12.21 -12.61
N ALA A 29 -5.37 11.66 -13.47
CA ALA A 29 -6.64 12.28 -13.87
C ALA A 29 -7.55 12.51 -12.64
N LEU A 30 -7.69 11.48 -11.78
CA LEU A 30 -8.49 11.58 -10.57
C LEU A 30 -7.91 12.62 -9.60
N THR A 31 -6.59 12.56 -9.35
CA THR A 31 -5.90 13.51 -8.46
C THR A 31 -6.02 14.94 -8.99
N TYR A 32 -5.90 15.12 -10.32
CA TYR A 32 -6.07 16.42 -10.97
C TYR A 32 -7.48 16.97 -10.76
N ALA A 33 -8.51 16.15 -11.02
CA ALA A 33 -9.89 16.52 -10.82
C ALA A 33 -10.21 16.88 -9.36
N LEU A 34 -9.76 16.06 -8.41
CA LEU A 34 -9.95 16.31 -6.97
C LEU A 34 -9.18 17.52 -6.50
N TYR A 35 -7.94 17.71 -6.90
CA TYR A 35 -7.08 18.79 -6.42
C TYR A 35 -7.52 20.16 -6.94
N THR A 36 -7.84 20.26 -8.24
CA THR A 36 -8.31 21.50 -8.88
C THR A 36 -9.70 21.90 -8.39
N SER A 37 -10.63 20.95 -8.24
CA SER A 37 -11.95 21.21 -7.68
C SER A 37 -11.92 21.72 -6.22
N HIS A 38 -10.77 21.54 -5.55
CA HIS A 38 -10.54 21.97 -4.17
C HIS A 38 -9.63 23.21 -4.07
N GLY A 39 -9.47 23.95 -5.16
CA GLY A 39 -8.70 25.19 -5.20
C GLY A 39 -7.19 24.98 -5.28
N GLY A 40 -6.73 23.78 -5.62
CA GLY A 40 -5.33 23.51 -5.91
C GLY A 40 -4.95 23.98 -7.32
N ARG A 41 -3.69 24.39 -7.50
CA ARG A 41 -3.16 24.77 -8.83
C ARG A 41 -2.77 23.52 -9.62
N GLY A 42 -3.32 23.33 -10.82
CA GLY A 42 -3.00 22.19 -11.69
C GLY A 42 -1.51 22.09 -12.03
N SER A 43 -0.78 23.22 -12.10
CA SER A 43 0.67 23.24 -12.33
C SER A 43 1.47 22.44 -11.27
N ALA A 44 0.99 22.38 -10.02
CA ALA A 44 1.62 21.56 -8.99
C ALA A 44 1.62 20.07 -9.36
N LEU A 45 0.57 19.57 -10.00
CA LEU A 45 0.45 18.16 -10.38
C LEU A 45 1.25 17.83 -11.64
N TRP A 46 1.35 18.76 -12.59
CA TRP A 46 2.23 18.59 -13.74
C TRP A 46 3.71 18.52 -13.36
N LEU A 47 4.12 19.22 -12.29
CA LEU A 47 5.47 19.08 -11.73
C LEU A 47 5.58 17.82 -10.85
N LEU A 48 4.53 17.48 -10.09
CA LEU A 48 4.53 16.29 -9.25
C LEU A 48 4.72 15.01 -10.04
N LEU A 49 4.06 14.87 -11.20
CA LEU A 49 4.06 13.64 -11.98
C LEU A 49 5.48 13.18 -12.37
N PRO A 50 6.33 13.98 -13.08
CA PRO A 50 7.66 13.53 -13.44
C PRO A 50 8.57 13.33 -12.23
N LEU A 51 8.46 14.17 -11.19
CA LEU A 51 9.24 14.00 -9.96
C LEU A 51 8.82 12.73 -9.21
N ALA A 52 7.51 12.45 -9.11
CA ALA A 52 7.02 11.24 -8.48
C ALA A 52 7.46 9.98 -9.24
N LEU A 53 7.37 9.97 -10.57
CA LEU A 53 7.85 8.86 -11.39
C LEU A 53 9.35 8.64 -11.17
N PHE A 54 10.16 9.68 -11.24
CA PHE A 54 11.61 9.59 -11.05
C PHE A 54 11.96 9.05 -9.66
N PHE A 55 11.51 9.70 -8.59
CA PHE A 55 11.85 9.28 -7.22
C PHE A 55 11.24 7.94 -6.83
N SER A 56 10.04 7.61 -7.35
CA SER A 56 9.42 6.31 -7.11
C SER A 56 10.23 5.18 -7.71
N VAL A 57 10.70 5.32 -8.95
CA VAL A 57 11.55 4.30 -9.60
C VAL A 57 12.87 4.17 -8.86
N VAL A 58 13.55 5.29 -8.56
CA VAL A 58 14.85 5.28 -7.89
C VAL A 58 14.76 4.64 -6.51
N LEU A 59 13.80 5.06 -5.66
CA LEU A 59 13.68 4.52 -4.30
C LEU A 59 13.15 3.08 -4.29
N ALA A 60 12.25 2.71 -5.20
CA ALA A 60 11.79 1.33 -5.32
C ALA A 60 12.92 0.37 -5.71
N ARG A 61 13.79 0.78 -6.65
CA ARG A 61 14.97 0.01 -7.05
C ARG A 61 16.03 -0.03 -5.96
N LEU A 62 16.28 1.08 -5.29
CA LEU A 62 17.27 1.17 -4.21
C LEU A 62 16.93 0.22 -3.04
N ILE A 63 15.66 0.18 -2.62
CA ILE A 63 15.21 -0.72 -1.56
C ILE A 63 15.27 -2.18 -2.04
N HIS A 64 14.86 -2.44 -3.29
CA HIS A 64 14.96 -3.79 -3.86
C HIS A 64 16.41 -4.27 -3.92
N TRP A 65 17.34 -3.45 -4.42
CA TRP A 65 18.76 -3.75 -4.43
C TRP A 65 19.31 -4.06 -3.04
N TYR A 66 18.95 -3.27 -2.03
CA TYR A 66 19.41 -3.50 -0.66
C TYR A 66 18.99 -4.88 -0.11
N CYS A 67 17.84 -5.39 -0.52
CA CYS A 67 17.37 -6.72 -0.09
C CYS A 67 17.95 -7.88 -0.93
N HIS A 68 18.44 -7.59 -2.14
CA HIS A 68 18.83 -8.60 -3.13
C HIS A 68 20.17 -8.22 -3.78
N ASP A 69 21.12 -7.70 -3.01
CA ASP A 69 22.43 -7.24 -3.52
C ASP A 69 23.20 -8.35 -4.24
N GLU A 70 23.06 -9.60 -3.79
CA GLU A 70 23.68 -10.77 -4.39
C GLU A 70 23.25 -11.04 -5.85
N GLN A 71 22.08 -10.51 -6.27
CA GLN A 71 21.54 -10.70 -7.63
C GLN A 71 22.16 -9.72 -8.65
N TYR A 72 22.86 -8.70 -8.19
CA TYR A 72 23.39 -7.62 -9.01
C TYR A 72 24.91 -7.55 -8.94
N ALA A 73 25.55 -7.27 -10.08
CA ALA A 73 26.99 -7.08 -10.14
C ALA A 73 27.49 -5.81 -9.40
N GLY A 74 26.59 -4.93 -8.97
CA GLY A 74 26.86 -3.73 -8.20
C GLY A 74 25.73 -2.71 -8.27
N PHE A 75 25.86 -1.62 -7.51
CA PHE A 75 24.84 -0.59 -7.39
C PHE A 75 24.39 0.00 -8.72
N MET A 76 25.32 0.34 -9.62
CA MET A 76 24.97 0.92 -10.93
C MET A 76 24.24 -0.08 -11.84
N SER A 77 24.63 -1.36 -11.79
CA SER A 77 23.90 -2.43 -12.47
C SER A 77 22.48 -2.54 -11.94
N ALA A 78 22.31 -2.54 -10.63
CA ALA A 78 20.98 -2.60 -10.01
C ALA A 78 20.08 -1.43 -10.41
N MET A 79 20.61 -0.22 -10.58
CA MET A 79 19.83 0.97 -10.96
C MET A 79 19.49 1.01 -12.45
N LEU A 80 20.32 0.46 -13.33
CA LEU A 80 20.20 0.59 -14.80
C LEU A 80 19.66 -0.67 -15.49
N ASP A 81 19.73 -1.83 -14.84
CA ASP A 81 19.23 -3.07 -15.41
C ASP A 81 17.71 -3.20 -15.20
N TYR A 82 16.95 -2.85 -16.25
CA TYR A 82 15.50 -2.97 -16.28
C TYR A 82 15.00 -4.36 -16.72
N SER A 83 15.89 -5.28 -17.04
CA SER A 83 15.52 -6.63 -17.48
C SER A 83 14.94 -7.45 -16.33
N GLN A 84 15.39 -7.21 -15.11
CA GLN A 84 14.85 -7.78 -13.89
C GLN A 84 13.89 -6.76 -13.26
N GLY A 85 12.58 -6.93 -13.56
CA GLY A 85 11.54 -5.95 -13.32
C GLY A 85 11.02 -5.82 -11.89
N ASP A 86 11.83 -6.15 -10.87
CA ASP A 86 11.35 -6.11 -9.50
C ASP A 86 11.53 -4.73 -8.85
N TYR A 87 10.41 -4.21 -8.33
CA TYR A 87 10.31 -2.91 -7.70
C TYR A 87 9.62 -3.03 -6.34
N PHE A 88 10.20 -2.39 -5.34
CA PHE A 88 9.64 -2.38 -4.00
C PHE A 88 8.58 -1.28 -3.85
N LEU A 89 7.32 -1.65 -3.66
CA LEU A 89 6.20 -0.70 -3.72
C LEU A 89 6.26 0.42 -2.66
N HIS A 90 6.71 0.12 -1.42
CA HIS A 90 6.90 1.16 -0.41
C HIS A 90 7.96 2.19 -0.81
N GLY A 91 8.98 1.78 -1.57
CA GLY A 91 9.92 2.71 -2.17
C GLY A 91 9.25 3.71 -3.11
N ALA A 92 8.27 3.25 -3.90
CA ALA A 92 7.49 4.13 -4.77
C ALA A 92 6.59 5.10 -3.95
N ILE A 93 6.02 4.64 -2.84
CA ILE A 93 5.25 5.50 -1.92
C ILE A 93 6.16 6.59 -1.34
N PHE A 94 7.33 6.23 -0.82
CA PHE A 94 8.30 7.19 -0.28
C PHE A 94 8.81 8.16 -1.35
N GLY A 95 9.05 7.68 -2.58
CA GLY A 95 9.44 8.52 -3.71
C GLY A 95 8.38 9.56 -4.05
N THR A 96 7.11 9.15 -4.06
CA THR A 96 5.98 10.07 -4.26
C THR A 96 5.87 11.09 -3.12
N MET A 97 6.10 10.69 -1.86
CA MET A 97 6.12 11.60 -0.73
C MET A 97 7.25 12.62 -0.85
N LEU A 98 8.44 12.20 -1.23
CA LEU A 98 9.59 13.09 -1.47
C LEU A 98 9.31 14.07 -2.60
N ALA A 99 8.72 13.62 -3.71
CA ALA A 99 8.29 14.49 -4.80
C ALA A 99 7.31 15.56 -4.33
N GLY A 100 6.31 15.20 -3.53
CA GLY A 100 5.36 16.15 -2.94
C GLY A 100 6.03 17.19 -2.04
N LEU A 101 7.00 16.79 -1.23
CA LEU A 101 7.80 17.70 -0.41
C LEU A 101 8.59 18.71 -1.26
N LEU A 102 9.18 18.25 -2.37
CA LEU A 102 9.89 19.12 -3.31
C LEU A 102 8.94 20.10 -4.02
N VAL A 103 7.78 19.63 -4.48
CA VAL A 103 6.75 20.51 -5.08
C VAL A 103 6.31 21.61 -4.10
N LYS A 104 6.19 21.28 -2.80
CA LYS A 104 5.93 22.28 -1.76
C LYS A 104 7.11 23.25 -1.58
N LYS A 105 8.35 22.73 -1.49
CA LYS A 105 9.56 23.54 -1.32
C LYS A 105 9.76 24.52 -2.49
N LEU A 106 9.39 24.11 -3.71
CA LEU A 106 9.43 24.94 -4.92
C LEU A 106 8.27 25.94 -5.00
N GLY A 107 7.36 25.97 -4.02
CA GLY A 107 6.28 26.96 -3.94
C GLY A 107 5.04 26.67 -4.82
N PHE A 108 4.97 25.51 -5.49
CA PHE A 108 3.82 25.16 -6.35
C PHE A 108 2.58 24.74 -5.55
N THR A 109 2.74 24.29 -4.30
CA THR A 109 1.64 24.01 -3.37
C THR A 109 1.92 24.58 -1.99
N GLN A 110 0.90 25.23 -1.39
CA GLN A 110 1.00 25.73 -0.02
C GLN A 110 0.60 24.65 1.00
N ASN A 111 -0.33 23.76 0.62
CA ASN A 111 -0.91 22.77 1.51
C ASN A 111 -0.60 21.34 1.03
N LEU A 112 0.49 20.79 1.58
CA LEU A 112 0.94 19.42 1.29
C LEU A 112 -0.09 18.36 1.72
N GLY A 113 -0.77 18.58 2.86
CA GLY A 113 -1.79 17.65 3.34
C GLY A 113 -2.94 17.52 2.35
N ARG A 114 -3.38 18.63 1.76
CA ARG A 114 -4.43 18.63 0.72
C ARG A 114 -3.97 17.89 -0.53
N LEU A 115 -2.73 18.12 -0.96
CA LEU A 115 -2.16 17.44 -2.11
C LEU A 115 -2.19 15.92 -1.92
N PHE A 116 -1.69 15.44 -0.78
CA PHE A 116 -1.68 14.00 -0.48
C PHE A 116 -3.06 13.41 -0.23
N ASP A 117 -4.00 14.19 0.34
CA ASP A 117 -5.38 13.73 0.49
C ASP A 117 -6.09 13.54 -0.85
N CYS A 118 -5.81 14.39 -1.83
CA CYS A 118 -6.34 14.22 -3.19
C CYS A 118 -5.66 13.07 -3.93
N LEU A 119 -4.37 12.83 -3.62
CA LEU A 119 -3.59 11.76 -4.22
C LEU A 119 -3.96 10.37 -3.68
N ALA A 120 -4.29 10.25 -2.40
CA ALA A 120 -4.51 8.97 -1.72
C ALA A 120 -5.54 8.04 -2.39
N PRO A 121 -6.75 8.49 -2.81
CA PRO A 121 -7.67 7.65 -3.57
C PRO A 121 -7.11 7.24 -4.93
N GLY A 122 -6.43 8.16 -5.63
CA GLY A 122 -5.75 7.87 -6.89
C GLY A 122 -4.65 6.84 -6.74
N ALA A 123 -3.87 6.93 -5.66
CA ALA A 123 -2.81 5.96 -5.34
C ALA A 123 -3.39 4.55 -5.10
N ALA A 124 -4.49 4.42 -4.36
CA ALA A 124 -5.16 3.14 -4.16
C ALA A 124 -5.61 2.54 -5.51
N LEU A 125 -6.16 3.36 -6.40
CA LEU A 125 -6.55 2.92 -7.74
C LEU A 125 -5.33 2.51 -8.58
N CYS A 126 -4.24 3.29 -8.55
CA CYS A 126 -2.98 2.96 -9.25
C CYS A 126 -2.42 1.61 -8.77
N ILE A 127 -2.38 1.38 -7.45
CA ILE A 127 -1.91 0.11 -6.87
C ILE A 127 -2.82 -1.04 -7.32
N ALA A 128 -4.15 -0.83 -7.41
CA ALA A 128 -5.06 -1.84 -7.96
C ALA A 128 -4.63 -2.26 -9.39
N PHE A 129 -4.36 -1.30 -10.28
CA PHE A 129 -3.89 -1.61 -11.63
C PHE A 129 -2.51 -2.27 -11.64
N ILE A 130 -1.57 -1.84 -10.78
CA ILE A 130 -0.26 -2.50 -10.62
C ILE A 130 -0.45 -3.96 -10.22
N ARG A 131 -1.36 -4.28 -9.28
CA ARG A 131 -1.63 -5.66 -8.89
C ARG A 131 -2.33 -6.46 -10.00
N LEU A 132 -3.23 -5.82 -10.73
CA LEU A 132 -3.88 -6.45 -11.90
C LEU A 132 -2.89 -6.79 -13.01
N SER A 133 -1.82 -6.00 -13.20
CA SER A 133 -0.79 -6.26 -14.21
C SER A 133 -0.07 -7.60 -14.00
N ALA A 134 -0.06 -8.12 -12.76
CA ALA A 134 0.49 -9.44 -12.42
C ALA A 134 -0.26 -10.62 -13.06
N LEU A 135 -1.42 -10.40 -13.71
CA LEU A 135 -2.04 -11.39 -14.59
C LEU A 135 -1.10 -11.82 -15.73
N PHE A 136 -0.27 -10.93 -16.21
CA PHE A 136 0.60 -11.12 -17.38
C PHE A 136 2.06 -11.44 -17.02
N ASN A 137 2.38 -11.51 -15.74
CA ASN A 137 3.70 -11.91 -15.23
C ASN A 137 3.55 -12.93 -14.09
N THR A 138 4.65 -13.36 -13.47
CA THR A 138 4.64 -14.35 -12.39
C THR A 138 4.71 -13.73 -10.99
N SER A 139 4.71 -12.41 -10.87
CA SER A 139 4.83 -11.71 -9.59
C SER A 139 3.57 -11.79 -8.72
N CYS A 140 3.72 -11.54 -7.44
CA CYS A 140 2.63 -11.46 -6.45
C CYS A 140 1.75 -12.72 -6.37
N ARG A 141 2.34 -13.91 -6.59
CA ARG A 141 1.65 -15.19 -6.40
C ARG A 141 1.93 -15.74 -5.01
N SER A 142 1.00 -16.59 -4.54
CA SER A 142 1.10 -17.17 -3.21
C SER A 142 2.12 -18.31 -3.11
N LYS A 143 2.61 -18.52 -1.88
CA LYS A 143 3.27 -19.77 -1.47
C LYS A 143 2.29 -20.96 -1.45
N ILE A 144 0.98 -20.69 -1.34
CA ILE A 144 -0.06 -21.69 -1.17
C ILE A 144 -0.40 -22.33 -2.51
N VAL A 145 -0.20 -23.65 -2.62
CA VAL A 145 -0.57 -24.46 -3.79
C VAL A 145 -2.05 -24.83 -3.69
N VAL A 146 -2.77 -24.70 -4.80
CA VAL A 146 -4.20 -24.99 -4.89
C VAL A 146 -4.40 -26.34 -5.59
N ASN A 147 -4.75 -27.37 -4.83
CA ASN A 147 -4.98 -28.72 -5.34
C ASN A 147 -6.45 -29.02 -5.66
N THR A 148 -7.38 -28.15 -5.19
CA THR A 148 -8.81 -28.36 -5.38
C THR A 148 -9.25 -27.95 -6.79
N PRO A 149 -9.81 -28.84 -7.62
CA PRO A 149 -10.19 -28.54 -9.01
C PRO A 149 -11.15 -27.34 -9.12
N LEU A 150 -12.10 -27.21 -8.19
CA LEU A 150 -13.06 -26.10 -8.16
C LEU A 150 -12.36 -24.75 -8.05
N LEU A 151 -11.35 -24.63 -7.18
CA LEU A 151 -10.62 -23.37 -6.96
C LEU A 151 -9.67 -23.05 -8.12
N GLN A 152 -9.20 -24.06 -8.86
CA GLN A 152 -8.34 -23.86 -10.03
C GLN A 152 -9.06 -23.21 -11.21
N HIS A 153 -10.40 -23.36 -11.29
CA HIS A 153 -11.22 -22.71 -12.31
C HIS A 153 -11.72 -21.31 -11.92
N LEU A 154 -11.54 -20.92 -10.67
CA LEU A 154 -11.87 -19.58 -10.21
C LEU A 154 -10.71 -18.60 -10.47
N PRO A 155 -10.98 -17.29 -10.60
CA PRO A 155 -9.91 -16.28 -10.76
C PRO A 155 -9.03 -16.13 -9.50
N LEU A 156 -9.24 -16.99 -8.49
CA LEU A 156 -8.48 -17.05 -7.25
C LEU A 156 -7.23 -17.94 -7.35
N ALA A 157 -7.07 -18.70 -8.45
CA ALA A 157 -5.89 -19.51 -8.71
C ALA A 157 -5.23 -19.11 -10.04
N SER A 158 -3.90 -19.19 -10.07
CA SER A 158 -3.10 -18.89 -11.26
C SER A 158 -2.11 -20.02 -11.51
N GLY A 159 -2.15 -20.61 -12.71
CA GLY A 159 -1.22 -21.65 -13.13
C GLY A 159 0.17 -21.09 -13.42
N ILE A 160 1.19 -21.78 -12.94
CA ILE A 160 2.61 -21.53 -13.22
C ILE A 160 3.16 -22.77 -13.94
N PRO A 161 3.84 -22.62 -15.09
CA PRO A 161 4.49 -23.73 -15.73
C PRO A 161 5.63 -24.25 -14.83
N THR A 162 5.68 -25.57 -14.62
CA THR A 162 6.72 -26.22 -13.83
C THR A 162 7.82 -26.72 -14.76
N ALA A 163 9.04 -26.84 -14.27
CA ALA A 163 10.19 -27.34 -15.03
C ALA A 163 9.96 -28.73 -15.67
N ASN A 164 9.06 -29.51 -15.09
CA ASN A 164 8.69 -30.86 -15.59
C ASN A 164 7.58 -30.84 -16.66
N GLY A 165 7.25 -29.69 -17.24
CA GLY A 165 6.21 -29.53 -18.27
C GLY A 165 4.77 -29.54 -17.74
N GLY A 166 4.56 -29.63 -16.42
CA GLY A 166 3.26 -29.54 -15.76
C GLY A 166 2.86 -28.10 -15.45
N THR A 167 1.63 -27.93 -14.95
CA THR A 167 1.15 -26.64 -14.45
C THR A 167 0.83 -26.78 -12.95
N GLU A 168 1.49 -25.98 -12.13
CA GLU A 168 1.18 -25.84 -10.71
C GLU A 168 0.26 -24.66 -10.49
N TYR A 169 -0.88 -24.90 -9.84
CA TYR A 169 -1.83 -23.83 -9.52
C TYR A 169 -1.53 -23.25 -8.15
N ARG A 170 -1.31 -21.93 -8.09
CA ARG A 170 -1.08 -21.18 -6.86
C ARG A 170 -2.18 -20.14 -6.64
N PHE A 171 -2.44 -19.85 -5.38
CA PHE A 171 -3.43 -18.85 -5.01
C PHE A 171 -3.05 -17.48 -5.57
N ALA A 172 -4.01 -16.79 -6.22
CA ALA A 172 -3.80 -15.53 -6.93
C ALA A 172 -3.85 -14.34 -5.97
N THR A 173 -2.83 -14.17 -5.12
CA THR A 173 -2.75 -13.06 -4.15
C THR A 173 -2.89 -11.70 -4.84
N PHE A 174 -2.32 -11.52 -6.03
CA PHE A 174 -2.42 -10.29 -6.80
C PHE A 174 -3.87 -9.90 -7.12
N PHE A 175 -4.74 -10.89 -7.40
CA PHE A 175 -6.14 -10.63 -7.72
C PHE A 175 -6.93 -10.19 -6.48
N ILE A 176 -6.64 -10.79 -5.33
CA ILE A 176 -7.21 -10.36 -4.05
C ILE A 176 -6.73 -8.95 -3.70
N GLN A 177 -5.44 -8.67 -3.86
CA GLN A 177 -4.90 -7.33 -3.67
C GLN A 177 -5.59 -6.30 -4.57
N PHE A 178 -5.82 -6.64 -5.84
CA PHE A 178 -6.58 -5.79 -6.77
C PHE A 178 -7.98 -5.46 -6.23
N LEU A 179 -8.74 -6.48 -5.84
CA LEU A 179 -10.11 -6.28 -5.31
C LEU A 179 -10.11 -5.45 -4.02
N VAL A 180 -9.21 -5.75 -3.10
CA VAL A 180 -9.09 -5.00 -1.84
C VAL A 180 -8.70 -3.55 -2.09
N MET A 181 -7.82 -3.27 -3.06
CA MET A 181 -7.46 -1.90 -3.42
C MET A 181 -8.62 -1.13 -4.05
N LEU A 182 -9.50 -1.77 -4.82
CA LEU A 182 -10.74 -1.15 -5.31
C LEU A 182 -11.72 -0.80 -4.17
N VAL A 183 -11.85 -1.70 -3.18
CA VAL A 183 -12.64 -1.42 -1.97
C VAL A 183 -12.02 -0.26 -1.18
N LEU A 184 -10.71 -0.26 -1.00
CA LEU A 184 -9.98 0.81 -0.33
C LEU A 184 -10.16 2.15 -1.06
N PHE A 185 -10.04 2.16 -2.39
CA PHE A 185 -10.33 3.34 -3.20
C PHE A 185 -11.72 3.91 -2.90
N TRP A 186 -12.76 3.07 -2.89
CA TRP A 186 -14.12 3.50 -2.59
C TRP A 186 -14.28 4.02 -1.15
N ILE A 187 -13.65 3.37 -0.16
CA ILE A 187 -13.65 3.84 1.25
C ILE A 187 -12.99 5.21 1.34
N LEU A 188 -11.83 5.40 0.70
CA LEU A 188 -11.10 6.66 0.71
C LEU A 188 -11.87 7.79 0.01
N MET A 189 -12.55 7.51 -1.11
CA MET A 189 -13.42 8.48 -1.76
C MET A 189 -14.56 8.92 -0.84
N ARG A 190 -15.23 7.97 -0.16
CA ARG A 190 -16.27 8.30 0.83
C ARG A 190 -15.70 9.11 1.99
N PHE A 191 -14.52 8.72 2.50
CA PHE A 191 -13.86 9.43 3.58
C PHE A 191 -13.45 10.84 3.16
N PHE A 192 -12.90 11.02 1.96
CA PHE A 192 -12.53 12.30 1.39
C PHE A 192 -13.72 13.28 1.32
N PHE A 193 -14.87 12.85 0.84
CA PHE A 193 -16.05 13.70 0.77
C PHE A 193 -16.71 13.92 2.14
N ARG A 194 -16.73 12.96 3.04
CA ARG A 194 -17.25 13.10 4.40
C ARG A 194 -16.44 14.06 5.25
N ARG A 195 -15.12 14.04 5.13
CA ARG A 195 -14.20 14.89 5.88
C ARG A 195 -14.59 16.38 5.86
N ARG A 196 -15.18 16.85 4.79
CA ARG A 196 -15.63 18.25 4.65
C ARG A 196 -16.75 18.63 5.61
N ARG A 197 -17.51 17.68 6.10
CA ARG A 197 -18.67 17.90 6.97
C ARG A 197 -18.29 17.98 8.45
N TYR A 198 -17.12 17.46 8.84
CA TYR A 198 -16.74 17.35 10.24
C TYR A 198 -15.60 18.32 10.56
N PRO A 199 -15.82 19.32 11.44
CA PRO A 199 -14.76 20.16 11.95
C PRO A 199 -13.80 19.33 12.84
N MET A 200 -12.55 19.77 12.92
CA MET A 200 -11.58 19.20 13.84
C MET A 200 -11.56 20.01 15.14
N LYS A 201 -11.31 19.36 16.29
CA LYS A 201 -11.08 20.04 17.57
C LYS A 201 -9.78 20.83 17.51
N ASN A 202 -9.70 21.94 18.26
CA ASN A 202 -8.50 22.78 18.42
C ASN A 202 -7.83 23.19 17.10
N ASP A 203 -8.62 23.50 16.06
CA ASP A 203 -8.14 23.94 14.74
C ASP A 203 -7.07 23.04 14.11
N TYR A 204 -7.02 21.76 14.48
CA TYR A 204 -6.14 20.80 13.82
C TYR A 204 -6.38 20.74 12.31
N PRO A 205 -5.32 20.58 11.52
CA PRO A 205 -5.47 20.56 10.08
C PRO A 205 -6.38 19.43 9.63
N ARG A 206 -7.42 19.74 8.87
CA ARG A 206 -8.30 18.76 8.21
C ARG A 206 -7.55 18.02 7.11
N ASP A 207 -6.59 18.71 6.50
CA ASP A 207 -5.82 18.22 5.38
C ASP A 207 -4.70 17.25 5.85
N GLY A 208 -4.49 16.17 5.12
CA GLY A 208 -3.55 15.09 5.41
C GLY A 208 -4.17 13.84 6.05
N ASN A 209 -5.42 13.91 6.54
CA ASN A 209 -6.02 12.78 7.24
C ASN A 209 -6.45 11.63 6.31
N VAL A 210 -6.83 11.92 5.06
CA VAL A 210 -7.16 10.87 4.06
C VAL A 210 -5.91 10.10 3.68
N ALA A 211 -4.79 10.81 3.49
CA ALA A 211 -3.50 10.19 3.20
C ALA A 211 -3.00 9.32 4.37
N LEU A 212 -3.11 9.80 5.61
CA LEU A 212 -2.74 9.02 6.78
C LEU A 212 -3.62 7.76 6.92
N MET A 213 -4.93 7.85 6.68
CA MET A 213 -5.82 6.69 6.71
C MET A 213 -5.58 5.74 5.54
N PHE A 214 -5.20 6.25 4.36
CA PHE A 214 -4.74 5.41 3.26
C PHE A 214 -3.58 4.53 3.69
N LEU A 215 -2.54 5.11 4.29
CA LEU A 215 -1.37 4.37 4.77
C LEU A 215 -1.79 3.28 5.78
N VAL A 216 -2.62 3.62 6.78
CA VAL A 216 -3.07 2.64 7.78
C VAL A 216 -3.82 1.46 7.15
N TYR A 217 -4.79 1.74 6.29
CA TYR A 217 -5.62 0.68 5.70
C TYR A 217 -4.85 -0.14 4.67
N TYR A 218 -4.01 0.51 3.86
CA TYR A 218 -3.15 -0.15 2.90
C TYR A 218 -2.16 -1.08 3.62
N ASP A 219 -1.41 -0.54 4.59
CA ASP A 219 -0.38 -1.29 5.29
C ASP A 219 -0.96 -2.43 6.14
N ALA A 220 -2.13 -2.24 6.78
CA ALA A 220 -2.80 -3.31 7.51
C ALA A 220 -3.17 -4.50 6.62
N VAL A 221 -3.59 -4.26 5.38
CA VAL A 221 -3.89 -5.33 4.42
C VAL A 221 -2.62 -5.92 3.83
N GLU A 222 -1.63 -5.09 3.51
CA GLU A 222 -0.39 -5.52 2.88
C GLU A 222 0.42 -6.47 3.77
N VAL A 223 0.40 -6.31 5.10
CA VAL A 223 1.05 -7.24 6.05
C VAL A 223 0.61 -8.69 5.81
N VAL A 224 -0.71 -8.95 5.70
CA VAL A 224 -1.22 -10.31 5.47
C VAL A 224 -0.90 -10.78 4.07
N LEU A 225 -1.16 -9.95 3.07
CA LEU A 225 -1.04 -10.34 1.68
C LEU A 225 0.42 -10.57 1.28
N ASP A 226 1.36 -9.78 1.84
CA ASP A 226 2.78 -10.00 1.65
C ASP A 226 3.24 -11.32 2.28
N SER A 227 2.77 -11.66 3.49
CA SER A 227 3.06 -12.95 4.12
C SER A 227 2.66 -14.16 3.27
N THR A 228 1.59 -14.04 2.49
CA THR A 228 1.14 -15.12 1.59
C THR A 228 2.00 -15.26 0.33
N ARG A 229 2.78 -14.25 -0.06
CA ARG A 229 3.53 -14.20 -1.31
C ARG A 229 4.83 -15.03 -1.24
N TYR A 230 5.23 -15.61 -2.36
CA TYR A 230 6.51 -16.31 -2.46
C TYR A 230 7.68 -15.35 -2.79
N ASP A 231 7.39 -14.20 -3.41
CA ASP A 231 8.35 -13.18 -3.85
C ASP A 231 8.51 -12.03 -2.83
N SER A 232 8.21 -12.27 -1.55
CA SER A 232 8.41 -11.29 -0.48
C SER A 232 9.90 -11.02 -0.24
N SER A 233 10.26 -9.75 -0.08
CA SER A 233 11.65 -9.33 0.16
C SER A 233 11.96 -9.37 1.65
N TYR A 234 13.08 -10.02 2.01
CA TYR A 234 13.58 -10.13 3.39
C TYR A 234 14.85 -9.30 3.55
N LEU A 235 15.13 -8.88 4.79
CA LEU A 235 16.42 -8.25 5.10
C LEU A 235 17.55 -9.30 5.02
N PRO A 236 18.76 -8.92 4.59
CA PRO A 236 19.89 -9.86 4.45
C PRO A 236 20.22 -10.67 5.71
N PHE A 237 19.88 -10.14 6.89
CA PHE A 237 20.15 -10.77 8.19
C PHE A 237 18.92 -11.37 8.87
N ASN A 238 17.73 -11.26 8.28
CA ASN A 238 16.47 -11.69 8.89
C ASN A 238 15.57 -12.34 7.84
N GLY A 239 15.54 -13.67 7.78
CA GLY A 239 14.67 -14.46 6.91
C GLY A 239 13.25 -14.71 7.48
N PHE A 240 12.91 -14.12 8.65
CA PHE A 240 11.65 -14.41 9.34
C PHE A 240 10.52 -13.42 8.99
N ILE A 241 10.79 -12.11 9.10
CA ILE A 241 9.81 -11.06 8.82
C ILE A 241 10.25 -10.33 7.55
N SER A 242 9.33 -10.13 6.60
CA SER A 242 9.63 -9.39 5.38
C SER A 242 9.86 -7.90 5.67
N LEU A 243 10.66 -7.24 4.83
CA LEU A 243 10.87 -5.80 4.92
C LEU A 243 9.54 -5.04 4.77
N THR A 244 8.64 -5.52 3.90
CA THR A 244 7.29 -4.97 3.73
C THR A 244 6.55 -4.93 5.06
N GLN A 245 6.52 -6.03 5.80
CA GLN A 245 5.82 -6.13 7.09
C GLN A 245 6.41 -5.17 8.14
N ILE A 246 7.74 -5.05 8.18
CA ILE A 246 8.43 -4.13 9.10
C ILE A 246 8.03 -2.67 8.77
N LEU A 247 8.08 -2.28 7.49
CA LEU A 247 7.71 -0.93 7.07
C LEU A 247 6.25 -0.62 7.35
N CYS A 248 5.34 -1.55 7.04
CA CYS A 248 3.93 -1.43 7.37
C CYS A 248 3.71 -1.19 8.87
N ALA A 249 4.35 -2.00 9.73
CA ALA A 249 4.23 -1.85 11.18
C ALA A 249 4.74 -0.48 11.67
N VAL A 250 5.88 -0.01 11.14
CA VAL A 250 6.45 1.31 11.46
C VAL A 250 5.53 2.43 11.00
N ILE A 251 5.01 2.37 9.78
CA ILE A 251 4.11 3.41 9.24
C ILE A 251 2.82 3.49 10.07
N ILE A 252 2.19 2.36 10.37
CA ILE A 252 0.97 2.33 11.19
C ILE A 252 1.25 2.88 12.60
N LEU A 253 2.38 2.52 13.21
CA LEU A 253 2.80 3.04 14.52
C LEU A 253 2.98 4.57 14.48
N VAL A 254 3.66 5.09 13.46
CA VAL A 254 3.86 6.55 13.30
C VAL A 254 2.51 7.28 13.18
N VAL A 255 1.59 6.76 12.37
CA VAL A 255 0.25 7.34 12.22
C VAL A 255 -0.53 7.27 13.55
N PHE A 256 -0.44 6.15 14.27
CA PHE A 256 -1.07 6.00 15.59
C PHE A 256 -0.52 6.99 16.61
N ILE A 257 0.81 7.20 16.64
CA ILE A 257 1.46 8.22 17.49
C ILE A 257 0.93 9.61 17.15
N VAL A 258 0.86 9.97 15.85
CA VAL A 258 0.35 11.27 15.40
C VAL A 258 -1.07 11.52 15.93
N TYR A 259 -1.98 10.55 15.78
CA TYR A 259 -3.34 10.71 16.27
C TYR A 259 -3.44 10.65 17.79
N SER A 260 -2.62 9.85 18.46
CA SER A 260 -2.55 9.81 19.92
C SER A 260 -2.12 11.14 20.51
N VAL A 261 -1.06 11.75 19.98
CA VAL A 261 -0.58 13.07 20.41
C VAL A 261 -1.65 14.15 20.17
N ARG A 262 -2.29 14.14 18.99
CA ARG A 262 -3.39 15.08 18.69
C ARG A 262 -4.57 14.89 19.63
N SER A 263 -4.95 13.64 19.93
CA SER A 263 -6.04 13.31 20.83
C SER A 263 -5.76 13.76 22.26
N VAL A 264 -4.57 13.51 22.78
CA VAL A 264 -4.16 13.96 24.12
C VAL A 264 -4.14 15.48 24.23
N ARG A 265 -3.68 16.18 23.21
CA ARG A 265 -3.69 17.66 23.17
C ARG A 265 -5.09 18.24 23.06
N ALA A 266 -6.02 17.57 22.36
CA ALA A 266 -7.40 18.03 22.17
C ALA A 266 -8.30 17.76 23.37
N ASN A 267 -8.15 16.62 24.04
CA ASN A 267 -9.07 16.12 25.06
C ASN A 267 -8.42 16.00 26.45
N GLY A 268 -7.11 16.24 26.59
CA GLY A 268 -6.37 15.90 27.82
C GLY A 268 -6.03 14.41 27.92
N ARG A 269 -5.38 14.02 29.02
CA ARG A 269 -5.03 12.62 29.29
C ARG A 269 -6.21 11.89 29.91
N HIS A 270 -6.69 10.84 29.27
CA HIS A 270 -7.77 9.98 29.74
C HIS A 270 -7.36 8.51 29.73
N ALA A 271 -8.00 7.69 30.56
CA ALA A 271 -7.73 6.25 30.66
C ALA A 271 -7.89 5.52 29.32
N TYR A 272 -8.82 5.96 28.46
CA TYR A 272 -9.03 5.33 27.15
C TYR A 272 -7.80 5.39 26.25
N HIS A 273 -6.91 6.39 26.38
CA HIS A 273 -5.67 6.43 25.61
C HIS A 273 -4.76 5.24 25.95
N TRP A 274 -4.68 4.87 27.25
CA TRP A 274 -3.93 3.70 27.67
C TRP A 274 -4.52 2.41 27.15
N VAL A 275 -5.85 2.29 27.19
CA VAL A 275 -6.56 1.12 26.63
C VAL A 275 -6.25 0.99 25.11
N MET A 276 -6.28 2.09 24.36
CA MET A 276 -5.96 2.08 22.94
C MET A 276 -4.49 1.70 22.68
N TRP A 277 -3.56 2.18 23.50
CA TRP A 277 -2.14 1.82 23.37
C TRP A 277 -1.92 0.34 23.70
N VAL A 278 -2.47 -0.16 24.77
CA VAL A 278 -2.40 -1.60 25.11
C VAL A 278 -3.03 -2.44 24.01
N GLY A 279 -4.21 -2.08 23.52
CA GLY A 279 -4.87 -2.76 22.41
C GLY A 279 -4.03 -2.77 21.15
N PHE A 280 -3.39 -1.64 20.80
CA PHE A 280 -2.51 -1.54 19.65
C PHE A 280 -1.30 -2.50 19.76
N PHE A 281 -0.60 -2.50 20.89
CA PHE A 281 0.53 -3.41 21.08
C PHE A 281 0.12 -4.89 21.12
N LEU A 282 -1.06 -5.21 21.68
CA LEU A 282 -1.60 -6.57 21.62
C LEU A 282 -1.88 -7.02 20.19
N THR A 283 -2.37 -6.11 19.32
CA THR A 283 -2.57 -6.45 17.90
C THR A 283 -1.24 -6.63 17.17
N VAL A 284 -0.21 -5.82 17.46
CA VAL A 284 1.14 -6.01 16.89
C VAL A 284 1.73 -7.36 17.34
N ALA A 285 1.69 -7.65 18.63
CA ALA A 285 2.18 -8.93 19.18
C ALA A 285 1.42 -10.13 18.62
N GLY A 286 0.10 -10.04 18.56
CA GLY A 286 -0.76 -11.09 17.98
C GLY A 286 -0.43 -11.37 16.51
N THR A 287 -0.23 -10.32 15.70
CA THR A 287 0.19 -10.48 14.29
C THR A 287 1.54 -11.21 14.20
N GLY A 288 2.52 -10.84 15.03
CA GLY A 288 3.83 -11.50 15.07
C GLY A 288 3.75 -12.97 15.48
N VAL A 289 2.89 -13.31 16.45
CA VAL A 289 2.66 -14.70 16.87
C VAL A 289 2.07 -15.53 15.74
N PHE A 290 1.03 -15.03 15.05
CA PHE A 290 0.41 -15.77 13.94
C PHE A 290 1.34 -15.87 12.73
N GLU A 291 2.17 -14.85 12.45
CA GLU A 291 3.23 -14.93 11.43
C GLU A 291 4.21 -16.06 11.77
N TYR A 292 4.65 -16.14 13.02
CA TYR A 292 5.51 -17.23 13.48
C TYR A 292 4.84 -18.60 13.30
N LEU A 293 3.58 -18.72 13.67
CA LEU A 293 2.82 -19.98 13.53
C LEU A 293 2.68 -20.43 12.06
N VAL A 294 2.42 -19.49 11.14
CA VAL A 294 2.37 -19.79 9.70
C VAL A 294 3.68 -20.35 9.21
N GLN A 295 4.79 -19.74 9.58
CA GLN A 295 6.11 -20.16 9.12
C GLN A 295 6.57 -21.48 9.74
N ARG A 296 6.18 -21.73 10.98
CA ARG A 296 6.57 -22.94 11.71
C ARG A 296 5.66 -24.15 11.42
N PHE A 297 4.36 -23.90 11.26
CA PHE A 297 3.32 -24.93 11.13
C PHE A 297 2.50 -24.71 9.86
N GLY A 298 3.09 -24.97 8.69
CA GLY A 298 2.50 -24.69 7.38
C GLY A 298 1.12 -25.32 7.11
N ASN A 299 0.68 -26.28 7.94
CA ASN A 299 -0.64 -26.93 7.77
C ASN A 299 -1.81 -26.05 8.26
N MET A 300 -1.56 -25.00 9.04
CA MET A 300 -2.59 -24.15 9.65
C MET A 300 -2.73 -22.77 8.97
N TYR A 301 -2.20 -22.61 7.76
CA TYR A 301 -2.13 -21.31 7.09
C TYR A 301 -3.49 -20.59 7.00
N LEU A 302 -4.59 -21.30 6.70
CA LEU A 302 -5.91 -20.68 6.58
C LEU A 302 -6.39 -20.04 7.89
N ILE A 303 -6.24 -20.76 9.00
CA ILE A 303 -6.63 -20.27 10.33
C ILE A 303 -5.75 -19.09 10.72
N CYS A 304 -4.44 -19.20 10.52
CA CYS A 304 -3.50 -18.15 10.90
C CYS A 304 -3.71 -16.87 10.09
N TYR A 305 -3.87 -16.94 8.76
CA TYR A 305 -4.14 -15.76 7.93
C TYR A 305 -5.51 -15.14 8.20
N SER A 306 -6.53 -15.95 8.52
CA SER A 306 -7.83 -15.43 8.94
C SER A 306 -7.72 -14.68 10.28
N ALA A 307 -7.01 -15.24 11.25
CA ALA A 307 -6.77 -14.60 12.54
C ALA A 307 -5.96 -13.31 12.39
N MET A 308 -4.88 -13.32 11.59
CA MET A 308 -4.10 -12.12 11.27
C MET A 308 -4.97 -11.04 10.64
N SER A 309 -5.85 -11.39 9.70
CA SER A 309 -6.75 -10.45 9.06
C SER A 309 -7.69 -9.76 10.06
N VAL A 310 -8.24 -10.53 10.99
CA VAL A 310 -9.09 -9.98 12.08
C VAL A 310 -8.30 -9.06 13.00
N ILE A 311 -7.09 -9.46 13.40
CA ILE A 311 -6.21 -8.67 14.27
C ILE A 311 -5.82 -7.34 13.60
N LEU A 312 -5.47 -7.36 12.33
CA LEU A 312 -5.09 -6.16 11.58
C LEU A 312 -6.29 -5.25 11.29
N PHE A 313 -7.47 -5.83 11.10
CA PHE A 313 -8.72 -5.05 11.06
C PHE A 313 -8.97 -4.35 12.41
N LEU A 314 -8.77 -5.03 13.54
CA LEU A 314 -8.85 -4.42 14.88
C LEU A 314 -7.81 -3.32 15.08
N MET A 315 -6.57 -3.53 14.61
CA MET A 315 -5.52 -2.50 14.62
C MET A 315 -5.95 -1.25 13.86
N ALA A 316 -6.41 -1.40 12.62
CA ALA A 316 -6.92 -0.28 11.81
C ALA A 316 -8.13 0.40 12.47
N PHE A 317 -9.00 -0.38 13.12
CA PHE A 317 -10.13 0.15 13.89
C PHE A 317 -9.67 0.99 15.09
N ILE A 318 -8.67 0.54 15.86
CA ILE A 318 -8.08 1.28 16.98
C ILE A 318 -7.53 2.62 16.50
N VAL A 319 -6.76 2.64 15.40
CA VAL A 319 -6.22 3.88 14.82
C VAL A 319 -7.36 4.82 14.37
N ASN A 320 -8.39 4.28 13.72
CA ASN A 320 -9.55 5.07 13.30
C ASN A 320 -10.35 5.61 14.51
N ARG A 321 -10.47 4.85 15.61
CA ARG A 321 -11.10 5.34 16.86
C ARG A 321 -10.28 6.48 17.44
N MET A 322 -8.94 6.38 17.46
CA MET A 322 -8.06 7.45 17.91
C MET A 322 -8.21 8.72 17.04
N TYR A 323 -8.29 8.56 15.70
CA TYR A 323 -8.60 9.67 14.80
C TYR A 323 -9.94 10.35 15.14
N ARG A 324 -11.00 9.56 15.40
CA ARG A 324 -12.35 10.11 15.71
C ARG A 324 -12.37 10.95 16.97
N THR A 325 -11.51 10.69 17.94
CA THR A 325 -11.43 11.52 19.16
C THR A 325 -10.91 12.94 18.93
N VAL A 326 -10.23 13.15 17.79
CA VAL A 326 -9.74 14.47 17.36
C VAL A 326 -10.79 15.23 16.54
N CYS A 327 -11.81 14.55 16.03
CA CYS A 327 -12.93 15.19 15.34
C CYS A 327 -13.87 15.86 16.36
N ALA A 328 -14.40 17.04 16.04
CA ALA A 328 -15.44 17.68 16.86
C ALA A 328 -16.75 16.88 16.70
N ASP A 329 -17.42 16.62 17.82
CA ASP A 329 -18.72 15.96 17.80
C ASP A 329 -19.78 16.86 17.16
N LEU A 330 -20.57 16.28 16.26
CA LEU A 330 -21.68 16.99 15.59
C LEU A 330 -22.82 17.30 16.57
N TYR A 331 -22.90 16.59 17.70
CA TYR A 331 -23.97 16.71 18.69
C TYR A 331 -23.81 17.93 19.63
N GLU A 332 -22.64 18.57 19.68
CA GLU A 332 -22.46 19.78 20.49
C GLU A 332 -22.95 21.07 19.78
N ARG A 333 -23.49 20.98 18.55
CA ARG A 333 -23.97 22.13 17.76
C ARG A 333 -25.43 22.05 17.31
N ALA A 334 -26.21 21.14 17.87
CA ALA A 334 -27.66 21.09 17.65
C ALA A 334 -28.44 21.78 18.75
#